data_d653bdac6cb399d0d2ff91e6cdedba25
#
_entry.id   d653bdac6cb399d0d2ff91e6cdedba25
#
_cell.length_a   1.000
_cell.length_b   1.000
_cell.length_c   1.000
_cell.angle_alpha   90.00
_cell.angle_beta   90.00
_cell.angle_gamma   90.00
#
_symmetry.space_group_name_H-M   'P 1'
#
loop_
_entity.id
_entity.type
_entity.pdbx_description
1 polymer ?
#
loop_
_entity_poly.entity_id
_entity_poly.type
_entity_poly.pdbx_seq_one_letter_code
_entity_poly.pdbx_strand_id
1 'polypeptide(L)'
;EDFQGNEAFCRTFETLSDESSDEQMFDTVYVSKDEADTLLSDGDVDGVLYMNGAEPEIWIHENGINQTVLQYVVDEIVHTSAIMEKRVRNEMEQGAMPDIEALYKNVMEQVAGRESNLVDASRKNLSYTMIEYYTLIAMACLYGGILGMTALSRNLPNMGNLGKRTAIVPISKAKTMFSSLLAAYCTQLIGLAILFVYTIFVMKVDYGENLPYVILLALAGSLAGLTLAIMVTTVVKTGENGKLGILIGITMACCFLSGMMGITMKYIIEKHVPFLDKINPAAMITDGYYALYYYGVDKRFWMDVASLGIFSIVMLLVSAQGLRRQKYDSI
;
A
#
# COMPACT_ATOMS: atom_id res chain seq x y z
N GLU A 1 -26.79 27.72 19.91
CA GLU A 1 -26.50 28.89 20.72
C GLU A 1 -25.13 28.77 21.44
N ASP A 2 -24.79 27.60 21.97
CA ASP A 2 -23.53 27.41 22.68
C ASP A 2 -22.29 27.45 21.76
N PHE A 3 -22.40 26.95 20.52
CA PHE A 3 -21.30 27.01 19.55
C PHE A 3 -21.01 28.44 19.09
N GLN A 4 -22.06 29.22 18.81
CA GLN A 4 -21.93 30.65 18.42
C GLN A 4 -21.33 31.53 19.49
N GLY A 5 -21.34 31.11 20.75
CA GLY A 5 -20.68 31.78 21.85
C GLY A 5 -19.15 31.65 21.86
N ASN A 6 -18.60 30.70 21.08
CA ASN A 6 -17.14 30.51 21.01
C ASN A 6 -16.57 31.14 19.73
N GLU A 7 -16.09 32.37 19.85
CA GLU A 7 -15.59 33.19 18.73
C GLU A 7 -14.42 32.50 17.95
N ALA A 8 -13.57 31.75 18.64
CA ALA A 8 -12.43 31.07 17.99
C ALA A 8 -12.88 29.97 17.03
N PHE A 9 -13.84 29.13 17.48
CA PHE A 9 -14.39 28.08 16.62
C PHE A 9 -15.18 28.66 15.45
N CYS A 10 -16.06 29.66 15.72
CA CYS A 10 -16.86 30.27 14.65
C CYS A 10 -15.99 30.88 13.56
N ARG A 11 -15.01 31.70 13.91
CA ARG A 11 -14.11 32.32 12.93
C ARG A 11 -13.30 31.30 12.12
N THR A 12 -12.82 30.26 12.77
CA THR A 12 -12.01 29.23 12.07
C THR A 12 -12.88 28.43 11.09
N PHE A 13 -14.06 27.98 11.51
CA PHE A 13 -14.95 27.26 10.62
C PHE A 13 -15.54 28.14 9.52
N GLU A 14 -15.86 29.41 9.76
CA GLU A 14 -16.24 30.36 8.74
C GLU A 14 -15.15 30.55 7.68
N THR A 15 -13.89 30.67 8.10
CA THR A 15 -12.75 30.80 7.18
C THR A 15 -12.54 29.54 6.34
N LEU A 16 -12.66 28.36 6.96
CA LEU A 16 -12.49 27.07 6.27
C LEU A 16 -13.72 26.63 5.44
N SER A 17 -14.83 27.37 5.55
CA SER A 17 -16.07 27.13 4.78
C SER A 17 -16.31 28.20 3.72
N ASP A 18 -15.42 29.18 3.56
CA ASP A 18 -15.58 30.26 2.58
C ASP A 18 -15.43 29.72 1.16
N GLU A 19 -16.53 29.69 0.41
CA GLU A 19 -16.59 29.24 -1.00
C GLU A 19 -15.71 30.08 -1.94
N SER A 20 -15.32 31.26 -1.55
CA SER A 20 -14.44 32.14 -2.34
C SER A 20 -12.95 31.82 -2.19
N SER A 21 -12.60 30.97 -1.24
CA SER A 21 -11.22 30.56 -0.94
C SER A 21 -10.85 29.27 -1.69
N ASP A 22 -9.67 29.24 -2.30
CA ASP A 22 -9.07 27.99 -2.85
C ASP A 22 -8.79 26.94 -1.74
N GLU A 23 -8.99 27.29 -0.48
CA GLU A 23 -8.72 26.49 0.72
C GLU A 23 -9.99 25.99 1.42
N GLN A 24 -11.14 26.01 0.76
CA GLN A 24 -12.38 25.48 1.35
C GLN A 24 -12.21 24.01 1.74
N MET A 25 -12.35 23.71 3.03
CA MET A 25 -12.23 22.36 3.58
C MET A 25 -13.54 21.77 4.07
N PHE A 26 -14.50 22.63 4.45
CA PHE A 26 -15.78 22.22 5.02
C PHE A 26 -16.95 22.94 4.35
N ASP A 27 -18.09 22.26 4.37
CA ASP A 27 -19.40 22.86 4.13
C ASP A 27 -20.16 22.79 5.47
N THR A 28 -20.31 23.94 6.13
CA THR A 28 -20.85 24.02 7.50
C THR A 28 -22.26 24.55 7.54
N VAL A 29 -23.14 23.80 8.21
CA VAL A 29 -24.53 24.20 8.42
C VAL A 29 -24.82 24.30 9.92
N TYR A 30 -25.38 25.44 10.34
CA TYR A 30 -25.77 25.67 11.74
C TYR A 30 -27.24 25.30 11.93
N VAL A 31 -27.49 24.28 12.72
CA VAL A 31 -28.83 23.72 12.96
C VAL A 31 -29.11 23.52 14.45
N SER A 32 -30.34 23.20 14.80
CA SER A 32 -30.69 22.81 16.17
C SER A 32 -30.13 21.41 16.51
N LYS A 33 -30.02 21.11 17.81
CA LYS A 33 -29.49 19.82 18.24
C LYS A 33 -30.26 18.63 17.69
N ASP A 34 -31.60 18.69 17.75
CA ASP A 34 -32.45 17.60 17.28
C ASP A 34 -32.36 17.39 15.77
N GLU A 35 -32.13 18.46 15.02
CA GLU A 35 -31.94 18.43 13.57
C GLU A 35 -30.54 17.90 13.20
N ALA A 36 -29.52 18.28 13.98
CA ALA A 36 -28.15 17.78 13.82
C ALA A 36 -28.08 16.25 14.05
N ASP A 37 -28.77 15.74 15.07
CA ASP A 37 -28.85 14.31 15.37
C ASP A 37 -29.57 13.55 14.23
N THR A 38 -30.58 14.17 13.60
CA THR A 38 -31.28 13.59 12.47
C THR A 38 -30.39 13.53 11.22
N LEU A 39 -29.72 14.64 10.88
CA LEU A 39 -28.80 14.71 9.73
C LEU A 39 -27.63 13.73 9.88
N LEU A 40 -27.13 13.54 11.10
CA LEU A 40 -26.07 12.57 11.38
C LEU A 40 -26.58 11.13 11.23
N SER A 41 -27.78 10.83 11.71
CA SER A 41 -28.36 9.47 11.63
C SER A 41 -28.73 9.09 10.20
N ASP A 42 -29.17 10.06 9.39
CA ASP A 42 -29.51 9.86 7.98
C ASP A 42 -28.26 9.81 7.07
N GLY A 43 -27.08 10.18 7.61
CA GLY A 43 -25.82 10.18 6.88
C GLY A 43 -25.63 11.36 5.93
N ASP A 44 -26.44 12.42 6.11
CA ASP A 44 -26.38 13.63 5.27
C ASP A 44 -25.19 14.55 5.65
N VAL A 45 -24.61 14.34 6.84
CA VAL A 45 -23.41 15.03 7.31
C VAL A 45 -22.35 14.06 7.81
N ASP A 46 -21.08 14.39 7.57
CA ASP A 46 -19.92 13.56 7.97
C ASP A 46 -19.66 13.59 9.48
N GLY A 47 -20.07 14.64 10.17
CA GLY A 47 -19.93 14.78 11.60
C GLY A 47 -20.66 16.00 12.13
N VAL A 48 -20.94 15.98 13.43
CA VAL A 48 -21.61 17.06 14.15
C VAL A 48 -20.69 17.51 15.31
N LEU A 49 -20.51 18.80 15.44
CA LEU A 49 -19.72 19.41 16.49
C LEU A 49 -20.65 20.05 17.52
N TYR A 50 -20.61 19.57 18.76
CA TYR A 50 -21.28 20.15 19.91
C TYR A 50 -20.29 20.87 20.81
N MET A 51 -20.75 21.91 21.47
CA MET A 51 -19.99 22.55 22.56
C MET A 51 -20.64 22.18 23.90
N ASN A 52 -19.85 21.54 24.76
CA ASN A 52 -20.23 21.27 26.15
C ASN A 52 -19.45 22.23 27.07
N GLY A 53 -19.98 23.46 27.22
CA GLY A 53 -19.24 24.55 27.83
C GLY A 53 -18.06 25.02 26.98
N ALA A 54 -16.83 24.79 27.44
CA ALA A 54 -15.60 25.12 26.70
C ALA A 54 -14.99 23.94 25.92
N GLU A 55 -15.49 22.74 26.13
CA GLU A 55 -14.97 21.52 25.48
C GLU A 55 -15.82 21.15 24.26
N PRO A 56 -15.19 20.99 23.07
CA PRO A 56 -15.88 20.51 21.88
C PRO A 56 -16.06 18.99 21.93
N GLU A 57 -17.23 18.52 21.58
CA GLU A 57 -17.55 17.10 21.38
C GLU A 57 -17.90 16.85 19.91
N ILE A 58 -17.22 15.90 19.28
CA ILE A 58 -17.45 15.51 17.89
C ILE A 58 -18.23 14.19 17.87
N TRP A 59 -19.38 14.22 17.21
CA TRP A 59 -20.20 13.03 16.98
C TRP A 59 -20.14 12.65 15.52
N ILE A 60 -19.83 11.39 15.24
CA ILE A 60 -19.66 10.85 13.89
C ILE A 60 -20.51 9.58 13.72
N HIS A 61 -21.03 9.35 12.52
CA HIS A 61 -21.79 8.15 12.19
C HIS A 61 -20.84 6.98 11.83
N GLU A 62 -19.83 7.23 11.01
CA GLU A 62 -18.83 6.25 10.58
C GLU A 62 -17.43 6.84 10.66
N ASN A 63 -16.39 5.99 10.81
CA ASN A 63 -15.00 6.44 10.74
C ASN A 63 -14.54 6.55 9.29
N GLY A 64 -14.11 7.72 8.87
CA GLY A 64 -13.61 7.98 7.52
C GLY A 64 -12.55 9.09 7.49
N ILE A 65 -12.12 9.46 6.29
CA ILE A 65 -11.10 10.51 6.10
C ILE A 65 -11.66 11.87 6.53
N ASN A 66 -12.91 12.19 6.15
CA ASN A 66 -13.55 13.47 6.47
C ASN A 66 -13.67 13.66 7.99
N GLN A 67 -14.08 12.62 8.70
CA GLN A 67 -14.19 12.61 10.16
C GLN A 67 -12.83 12.78 10.85
N THR A 68 -11.80 12.17 10.29
CA THR A 68 -10.42 12.31 10.80
C THR A 68 -9.91 13.75 10.59
N VAL A 69 -10.20 14.37 9.44
CA VAL A 69 -9.87 15.77 9.16
C VAL A 69 -10.62 16.71 10.11
N LEU A 70 -11.92 16.46 10.33
CA LEU A 70 -12.72 17.23 11.28
C LEU A 70 -12.13 17.16 12.70
N GLN A 71 -11.81 15.96 13.18
CA GLN A 71 -11.19 15.77 14.49
C GLN A 71 -9.86 16.51 14.58
N TYR A 72 -8.99 16.38 13.56
CA TYR A 72 -7.69 17.07 13.55
C TYR A 72 -7.83 18.59 13.64
N VAL A 73 -8.76 19.18 12.89
CA VAL A 73 -8.99 20.63 12.91
C VAL A 73 -9.53 21.09 14.28
N VAL A 74 -10.47 20.33 14.87
CA VAL A 74 -10.99 20.66 16.21
C VAL A 74 -9.90 20.55 17.28
N ASP A 75 -9.09 19.49 17.25
CA ASP A 75 -7.96 19.32 18.18
C ASP A 75 -6.94 20.46 18.04
N GLU A 76 -6.67 20.94 16.82
CA GLU A 76 -5.74 22.05 16.57
C GLU A 76 -6.31 23.38 17.09
N ILE A 77 -7.62 23.62 16.94
CA ILE A 77 -8.28 24.80 17.50
C ILE A 77 -8.18 24.79 19.04
N VAL A 78 -8.47 23.65 19.66
CA VAL A 78 -8.37 23.50 21.14
C VAL A 78 -6.94 23.75 21.60
N HIS A 79 -5.97 23.17 20.91
CA HIS A 79 -4.55 23.34 21.27
C HIS A 79 -4.07 24.76 21.11
N THR A 80 -4.44 25.43 20.02
CA THR A 80 -4.10 26.83 19.76
C THR A 80 -4.76 27.78 20.78
N SER A 81 -6.02 27.52 21.11
CA SER A 81 -6.77 28.29 22.13
C SER A 81 -6.13 28.18 23.52
N ALA A 82 -5.72 26.96 23.90
CA ALA A 82 -5.04 26.72 25.19
C ALA A 82 -3.66 27.43 25.26
N ILE A 83 -2.92 27.47 24.16
CA ILE A 83 -1.65 28.21 24.09
C ILE A 83 -1.89 29.71 24.21
N MET A 84 -2.91 30.22 23.54
CA MET A 84 -3.29 31.65 23.64
C MET A 84 -3.68 32.02 25.06
N GLU A 85 -4.57 31.25 25.68
CA GLU A 85 -5.00 31.50 27.05
C GLU A 85 -3.82 31.54 28.03
N LYS A 86 -2.88 30.60 27.88
CA LYS A 86 -1.66 30.57 28.70
C LYS A 86 -0.76 31.79 28.47
N ARG A 87 -0.62 32.27 27.23
CA ARG A 87 0.16 33.47 26.92
C ARG A 87 -0.49 34.72 27.49
N VAL A 88 -1.79 34.91 27.29
CA VAL A 88 -2.56 36.04 27.86
C VAL A 88 -2.43 36.04 29.36
N ARG A 89 -2.54 34.92 30.05
CA ARG A 89 -2.37 34.79 31.49
C ARG A 89 -0.97 35.21 31.95
N ASN A 90 0.06 34.75 31.25
CA ASN A 90 1.45 35.09 31.58
C ASN A 90 1.74 36.60 31.41
N GLU A 91 1.18 37.26 30.38
CA GLU A 91 1.35 38.71 30.19
C GLU A 91 0.58 39.50 31.23
N MET A 92 -0.62 39.08 31.62
CA MET A 92 -1.38 39.67 32.71
C MET A 92 -0.64 39.55 34.06
N GLU A 93 -0.03 38.40 34.35
CA GLU A 93 0.77 38.19 35.56
C GLU A 93 2.04 39.08 35.59
N GLN A 94 2.56 39.47 34.41
CA GLN A 94 3.69 40.40 34.29
C GLN A 94 3.26 41.90 34.33
N GLY A 95 1.95 42.16 34.49
CA GLY A 95 1.41 43.52 34.59
C GLY A 95 1.30 44.27 33.27
N ALA A 96 1.41 43.56 32.14
CA ALA A 96 1.18 44.09 30.82
C ALA A 96 -0.30 43.94 30.44
N MET A 97 -0.89 44.93 29.76
CA MET A 97 -2.17 44.71 29.06
C MET A 97 -1.87 43.98 27.76
N PRO A 98 -2.33 42.74 27.58
CA PRO A 98 -2.07 42.00 26.34
C PRO A 98 -2.82 42.62 25.16
N ASP A 99 -2.10 42.91 24.10
CA ASP A 99 -2.71 43.21 22.81
C ASP A 99 -3.13 41.87 22.16
N ILE A 100 -4.41 41.52 22.34
CA ILE A 100 -4.98 40.26 21.91
C ILE A 100 -4.87 40.08 20.40
N GLU A 101 -4.96 41.16 19.62
CA GLU A 101 -4.89 41.15 18.17
C GLU A 101 -3.46 40.89 17.68
N ALA A 102 -2.47 41.48 18.31
CA ALA A 102 -1.05 41.22 18.03
C ALA A 102 -0.63 39.83 18.50
N LEU A 103 -1.14 39.34 19.60
CA LEU A 103 -0.93 37.96 20.09
C LEU A 103 -1.54 36.92 19.14
N TYR A 104 -2.77 37.18 18.72
CA TYR A 104 -3.46 36.29 17.74
C TYR A 104 -2.67 36.19 16.42
N LYS A 105 -2.25 37.34 15.88
CA LYS A 105 -1.45 37.40 14.67
C LYS A 105 -0.12 36.67 14.80
N ASN A 106 0.59 36.85 15.90
CA ASN A 106 1.86 36.16 16.19
C ASN A 106 1.69 34.64 16.36
N VAL A 107 0.60 34.19 16.98
CA VAL A 107 0.31 32.76 17.15
C VAL A 107 -0.06 32.17 15.79
N MET A 108 -0.90 32.84 15.01
CA MET A 108 -1.28 32.39 13.66
C MET A 108 -0.09 32.39 12.71
N GLU A 109 0.80 33.38 12.72
CA GLU A 109 2.04 33.37 11.94
C GLU A 109 2.99 32.25 12.37
N GLN A 110 3.03 31.90 13.66
CA GLN A 110 3.81 30.78 14.15
C GLN A 110 3.18 29.42 13.84
N VAL A 111 1.87 29.35 13.72
CA VAL A 111 1.14 28.15 13.31
C VAL A 111 1.15 28.00 11.79
N ALA A 112 0.89 29.08 11.04
CA ALA A 112 0.93 29.09 9.57
C ALA A 112 2.36 29.04 8.99
N GLY A 113 3.37 29.58 9.68
CA GLY A 113 4.78 29.51 9.29
C GLY A 113 5.48 28.22 9.71
N ARG A 114 4.81 27.37 10.47
CA ARG A 114 5.15 25.95 10.54
C ARG A 114 4.55 25.30 9.30
N GLU A 115 5.27 25.30 8.19
CA GLU A 115 5.25 24.09 7.38
C GLU A 115 5.44 22.97 8.38
N SER A 116 4.37 22.27 8.68
CA SER A 116 4.47 21.07 9.49
C SER A 116 5.31 20.12 8.64
N ASN A 117 6.63 20.20 8.82
CA ASN A 117 7.46 19.06 8.63
C ASN A 117 6.89 18.05 9.63
N LEU A 118 5.87 17.33 9.22
CA LEU A 118 5.47 16.09 9.82
C LEU A 118 6.68 15.17 9.66
N VAL A 119 7.68 15.43 10.48
CA VAL A 119 8.69 14.44 10.79
C VAL A 119 7.91 13.42 11.59
N ASP A 120 7.48 12.38 10.91
CA ASP A 120 6.89 11.22 11.54
C ASP A 120 7.90 10.70 12.57
N ALA A 121 7.79 11.21 13.81
CA ALA A 121 8.62 10.81 14.94
C ALA A 121 8.30 9.37 15.36
N SER A 122 7.15 8.86 14.96
CA SER A 122 6.85 7.44 14.98
C SER A 122 7.25 6.86 13.61
N ARG A 123 8.45 6.37 13.47
CA ARG A 123 8.89 5.46 12.37
C ARG A 123 7.98 4.23 12.23
N LYS A 124 6.76 4.28 12.71
CA LYS A 124 5.82 3.16 12.85
C LYS A 124 4.61 3.23 11.94
N ASN A 125 4.31 4.39 11.35
CA ASN A 125 3.19 4.51 10.41
C ASN A 125 3.73 4.51 8.98
N LEU A 126 3.61 3.36 8.32
CA LEU A 126 3.90 3.23 6.91
C LEU A 126 2.96 4.17 6.14
N SER A 127 3.51 5.11 5.39
CA SER A 127 2.70 5.99 4.56
C SER A 127 1.89 5.14 3.56
N TYR A 128 0.64 5.51 3.29
CA TYR A 128 -0.20 4.83 2.31
C TYR A 128 0.52 4.68 0.96
N THR A 129 1.25 5.70 0.55
CA THR A 129 2.06 5.72 -0.68
C THR A 129 3.14 4.63 -0.68
N MET A 130 3.81 4.37 0.44
CA MET A 130 4.81 3.30 0.54
C MET A 130 4.19 1.91 0.44
N ILE A 131 3.00 1.72 0.98
CA ILE A 131 2.23 0.49 0.83
C ILE A 131 1.95 0.21 -0.64
N GLU A 132 1.52 1.23 -1.39
CA GLU A 132 1.29 1.13 -2.83
C GLU A 132 2.57 0.76 -3.60
N TYR A 133 3.72 1.33 -3.25
CA TYR A 133 4.99 0.96 -3.90
C TYR A 133 5.40 -0.48 -3.59
N TYR A 134 5.22 -0.95 -2.37
CA TYR A 134 5.53 -2.34 -2.02
C TYR A 134 4.64 -3.34 -2.75
N THR A 135 3.35 -3.05 -2.85
CA THR A 135 2.42 -3.88 -3.61
C THR A 135 2.70 -3.82 -5.13
N LEU A 136 3.10 -2.66 -5.65
CA LEU A 136 3.54 -2.50 -7.04
C LEU A 136 4.77 -3.37 -7.36
N ILE A 137 5.77 -3.37 -6.48
CA ILE A 137 6.96 -4.22 -6.65
C ILE A 137 6.58 -5.70 -6.58
N ALA A 138 5.72 -6.10 -5.65
CA ALA A 138 5.24 -7.48 -5.55
C ALA A 138 4.49 -7.90 -6.82
N MET A 139 3.63 -7.03 -7.33
CA MET A 139 2.94 -7.24 -8.61
C MET A 139 3.92 -7.38 -9.77
N ALA A 140 4.91 -6.49 -9.88
CA ALA A 140 5.93 -6.55 -10.94
C ALA A 140 6.74 -7.85 -10.87
N CYS A 141 7.07 -8.35 -9.67
CA CYS A 141 7.74 -9.62 -9.48
C CYS A 141 6.90 -10.80 -10.04
N LEU A 142 5.60 -10.83 -9.75
CA LEU A 142 4.73 -11.93 -10.19
C LEU A 142 4.37 -11.84 -11.66
N TYR A 143 4.07 -10.65 -12.19
CA TYR A 143 3.79 -10.48 -13.63
C TYR A 143 4.98 -10.77 -14.50
N GLY A 144 6.20 -10.63 -13.99
CA GLY A 144 7.40 -11.12 -14.67
C GLY A 144 7.37 -12.60 -15.01
N GLY A 145 6.53 -13.37 -14.33
CA GLY A 145 6.25 -14.77 -14.65
C GLY A 145 5.80 -15.00 -16.10
N ILE A 146 5.15 -14.03 -16.74
CA ILE A 146 4.76 -14.10 -18.16
C ILE A 146 5.97 -14.35 -19.05
N LEU A 147 7.13 -13.77 -18.71
CA LEU A 147 8.39 -14.00 -19.43
C LEU A 147 8.81 -15.48 -19.33
N GLY A 148 8.69 -16.07 -18.13
CA GLY A 148 8.98 -17.49 -17.90
C GLY A 148 8.03 -18.39 -18.66
N MET A 149 6.73 -18.09 -18.66
CA MET A 149 5.72 -18.81 -19.43
C MET A 149 6.04 -18.78 -20.92
N THR A 150 6.27 -17.60 -21.50
CA THR A 150 6.54 -17.47 -22.95
C THR A 150 7.86 -18.13 -23.35
N ALA A 151 8.91 -17.98 -22.54
CA ALA A 151 10.21 -18.60 -22.80
C ALA A 151 10.12 -20.14 -22.81
N LEU A 152 9.37 -20.71 -21.86
CA LEU A 152 9.20 -22.16 -21.80
C LEU A 152 8.22 -22.67 -22.84
N SER A 153 7.08 -22.01 -23.09
CA SER A 153 6.04 -22.42 -24.06
C SER A 153 6.61 -22.58 -25.44
N ARG A 154 7.53 -21.75 -25.89
CA ARG A 154 8.20 -21.86 -27.19
C ARG A 154 8.99 -23.15 -27.35
N ASN A 155 9.44 -23.77 -26.26
CA ASN A 155 10.23 -24.99 -26.25
C ASN A 155 9.38 -26.25 -26.01
N LEU A 156 8.06 -26.11 -25.74
CA LEU A 156 7.18 -27.26 -25.51
C LEU A 156 6.72 -27.89 -26.83
N PRO A 157 6.67 -29.23 -26.93
CA PRO A 157 6.44 -29.96 -28.17
C PRO A 157 5.17 -29.57 -28.94
N ASN A 158 4.08 -29.28 -28.22
CA ASN A 158 2.76 -29.05 -28.81
C ASN A 158 2.42 -27.54 -28.95
N MET A 159 3.38 -26.65 -28.72
CA MET A 159 3.13 -25.20 -28.73
C MET A 159 3.63 -24.47 -30.00
N GLY A 160 4.49 -25.09 -30.80
CA GLY A 160 4.99 -24.47 -32.02
C GLY A 160 6.06 -25.27 -32.76
N ASN A 161 6.48 -24.74 -33.91
CA ASN A 161 7.47 -25.42 -34.75
C ASN A 161 8.86 -25.55 -34.08
N LEU A 162 9.23 -24.60 -33.23
CA LEU A 162 10.47 -24.68 -32.46
C LEU A 162 10.39 -25.80 -31.41
N GLY A 163 9.27 -25.92 -30.72
CA GLY A 163 9.05 -26.99 -29.75
C GLY A 163 9.06 -28.37 -30.37
N LYS A 164 8.55 -28.53 -31.61
CA LYS A 164 8.64 -29.77 -32.36
C LYS A 164 10.10 -30.15 -32.65
N ARG A 165 10.93 -29.17 -33.02
CA ARG A 165 12.36 -29.39 -33.29
C ARG A 165 13.12 -29.71 -31.98
N THR A 166 12.86 -29.03 -30.87
CA THR A 166 13.48 -29.30 -29.57
C THR A 166 13.10 -30.66 -29.03
N ALA A 167 11.93 -31.20 -29.37
CA ALA A 167 11.48 -32.52 -28.93
C ALA A 167 12.29 -33.67 -29.56
N ILE A 168 12.89 -33.47 -30.76
CA ILE A 168 13.68 -34.48 -31.47
C ILE A 168 15.15 -34.49 -31.06
N VAL A 169 15.61 -33.36 -30.48
CA VAL A 169 17.02 -33.20 -30.02
C VAL A 169 17.21 -33.93 -28.69
N PRO A 170 18.32 -34.68 -28.48
CA PRO A 170 18.58 -35.41 -27.25
C PRO A 170 19.00 -34.50 -26.09
N ILE A 171 18.18 -33.48 -25.80
CA ILE A 171 18.35 -32.57 -24.68
C ILE A 171 17.36 -32.96 -23.59
N SER A 172 17.82 -33.03 -22.35
CA SER A 172 16.91 -33.28 -21.22
C SER A 172 15.91 -32.14 -21.03
N LYS A 173 14.64 -32.46 -20.83
CA LYS A 173 13.57 -31.48 -20.57
C LYS A 173 13.89 -30.55 -19.38
N ALA A 174 14.61 -31.07 -18.39
CA ALA A 174 15.06 -30.26 -17.26
C ALA A 174 16.04 -29.14 -17.70
N LYS A 175 17.00 -29.45 -18.57
CA LYS A 175 17.94 -28.43 -19.09
C LYS A 175 17.19 -27.35 -19.85
N THR A 176 16.20 -27.71 -20.67
CA THR A 176 15.36 -26.76 -21.40
C THR A 176 14.59 -25.85 -20.41
N MET A 177 14.00 -26.45 -19.37
CA MET A 177 13.27 -25.68 -18.34
C MET A 177 14.18 -24.68 -17.61
N PHE A 178 15.36 -25.13 -17.13
CA PHE A 178 16.30 -24.27 -16.44
C PHE A 178 16.88 -23.17 -17.34
N SER A 179 17.16 -23.50 -18.61
CA SER A 179 17.62 -22.50 -19.59
C SER A 179 16.55 -21.42 -19.85
N SER A 180 15.28 -21.83 -20.00
CA SER A 180 14.16 -20.90 -20.15
C SER A 180 13.94 -20.04 -18.90
N LEU A 181 14.05 -20.65 -17.71
CA LEU A 181 13.97 -19.93 -16.43
C LEU A 181 15.08 -18.88 -16.32
N LEU A 182 16.33 -19.28 -16.60
CA LEU A 182 17.48 -18.37 -16.48
C LEU A 182 17.36 -17.19 -17.45
N ALA A 183 16.99 -17.46 -18.71
CA ALA A 183 16.79 -16.42 -19.72
C ALA A 183 15.68 -15.45 -19.31
N ALA A 184 14.55 -15.96 -18.83
CA ALA A 184 13.43 -15.14 -18.35
C ALA A 184 13.82 -14.34 -17.10
N TYR A 185 14.59 -14.96 -16.19
CA TYR A 185 15.07 -14.26 -14.98
C TYR A 185 16.01 -13.11 -15.32
N CYS A 186 16.97 -13.30 -16.22
CA CYS A 186 17.84 -12.20 -16.68
C CYS A 186 17.02 -11.05 -17.30
N THR A 187 16.01 -11.36 -18.09
CA THR A 187 15.12 -10.32 -18.67
C THR A 187 14.32 -9.61 -17.57
N GLN A 188 13.81 -10.35 -16.60
CA GLN A 188 13.07 -9.80 -15.46
C GLN A 188 13.92 -8.87 -14.61
N LEU A 189 15.21 -9.22 -14.40
CA LEU A 189 16.14 -8.35 -13.65
C LEU A 189 16.32 -6.97 -14.32
N ILE A 190 16.34 -6.93 -15.65
CA ILE A 190 16.40 -5.66 -16.39
C ILE A 190 15.13 -4.85 -16.13
N GLY A 191 13.95 -5.49 -16.18
CA GLY A 191 12.67 -4.83 -15.87
C GLY A 191 12.62 -4.28 -14.44
N LEU A 192 13.07 -5.07 -13.45
CA LEU A 192 13.15 -4.62 -12.06
C LEU A 192 14.16 -3.48 -11.87
N ALA A 193 15.31 -3.53 -12.54
CA ALA A 193 16.27 -2.44 -12.50
C ALA A 193 15.67 -1.14 -13.02
N ILE A 194 14.93 -1.18 -14.13
CA ILE A 194 14.23 -0.03 -14.67
C ILE A 194 13.17 0.48 -13.67
N LEU A 195 12.41 -0.42 -13.05
CA LEU A 195 11.40 -0.07 -12.03
C LEU A 195 12.05 0.65 -10.84
N PHE A 196 13.14 0.12 -10.28
CA PHE A 196 13.83 0.75 -9.16
C PHE A 196 14.47 2.09 -9.55
N VAL A 197 15.08 2.19 -10.72
CA VAL A 197 15.61 3.48 -11.23
C VAL A 197 14.48 4.50 -11.34
N TYR A 198 13.32 4.11 -11.88
CA TYR A 198 12.18 5.00 -12.01
C TYR A 198 11.64 5.43 -10.63
N THR A 199 11.41 4.51 -9.72
CA THR A 199 10.86 4.82 -8.39
C THR A 199 11.80 5.69 -7.56
N ILE A 200 13.11 5.45 -7.61
CA ILE A 200 14.10 6.20 -6.83
C ILE A 200 14.37 7.59 -7.44
N PHE A 201 14.63 7.67 -8.76
CA PHE A 201 15.10 8.92 -9.38
C PHE A 201 13.95 9.81 -9.88
N VAL A 202 12.86 9.23 -10.40
CA VAL A 202 11.75 10.00 -10.95
C VAL A 202 10.70 10.28 -9.88
N MET A 203 10.27 9.22 -9.16
CA MET A 203 9.23 9.34 -8.13
C MET A 203 9.80 9.77 -6.76
N LYS A 204 11.14 9.78 -6.61
CA LYS A 204 11.86 10.15 -5.37
C LYS A 204 11.37 9.37 -4.14
N VAL A 205 11.06 8.10 -4.33
CA VAL A 205 10.64 7.22 -3.24
C VAL A 205 11.84 6.93 -2.35
N ASP A 206 11.71 7.21 -1.07
CA ASP A 206 12.72 6.91 -0.08
C ASP A 206 12.47 5.52 0.54
N TYR A 207 13.27 4.54 0.11
CA TYR A 207 13.24 3.18 0.68
C TYR A 207 14.08 3.05 1.97
N GLY A 208 14.64 4.16 2.47
CA GLY A 208 15.48 4.21 3.65
C GLY A 208 16.84 3.50 3.49
N GLU A 209 17.49 3.25 4.61
CA GLU A 209 18.83 2.63 4.65
C GLU A 209 18.81 1.13 4.23
N ASN A 210 17.62 0.52 4.14
CA ASN A 210 17.46 -0.90 3.86
C ASN A 210 17.28 -1.24 2.37
N LEU A 211 17.56 -0.30 1.44
CA LEU A 211 17.43 -0.50 0.01
C LEU A 211 18.05 -1.82 -0.54
N PRO A 212 19.25 -2.27 -0.11
CA PRO A 212 19.80 -3.54 -0.58
C PRO A 212 18.93 -4.75 -0.26
N TYR A 213 18.26 -4.73 0.90
CA TYR A 213 17.34 -5.80 1.33
C TYR A 213 16.00 -5.74 0.61
N VAL A 214 15.53 -4.52 0.26
CA VAL A 214 14.36 -4.34 -0.62
C VAL A 214 14.62 -4.98 -1.99
N ILE A 215 15.80 -4.74 -2.56
CA ILE A 215 16.21 -5.35 -3.83
C ILE A 215 16.33 -6.88 -3.68
N LEU A 216 16.94 -7.38 -2.60
CA LEU A 216 17.08 -8.82 -2.34
C LEU A 216 15.71 -9.51 -2.31
N LEU A 217 14.73 -8.92 -1.62
CA LEU A 217 13.38 -9.46 -1.55
C LEU A 217 12.70 -9.45 -2.92
N ALA A 218 12.88 -8.39 -3.72
CA ALA A 218 12.38 -8.32 -5.09
C ALA A 218 13.00 -9.40 -5.99
N LEU A 219 14.30 -9.69 -5.82
CA LEU A 219 14.97 -10.78 -6.53
C LEU A 219 14.37 -12.15 -6.17
N ALA A 220 14.16 -12.42 -4.88
CA ALA A 220 13.53 -13.65 -4.42
C ALA A 220 12.06 -13.74 -4.91
N GLY A 221 11.31 -12.65 -4.83
CA GLY A 221 9.92 -12.56 -5.29
C GLY A 221 9.78 -12.78 -6.80
N SER A 222 10.69 -12.21 -7.60
CA SER A 222 10.68 -12.42 -9.05
C SER A 222 10.99 -13.86 -9.43
N LEU A 223 11.87 -14.54 -8.69
CA LEU A 223 12.11 -15.97 -8.87
C LEU A 223 10.86 -16.79 -8.54
N ALA A 224 10.14 -16.44 -7.48
CA ALA A 224 8.88 -17.09 -7.11
C ALA A 224 7.80 -16.91 -8.20
N GLY A 225 7.65 -15.70 -8.75
CA GLY A 225 6.73 -15.43 -9.86
C GLY A 225 7.05 -16.23 -11.13
N LEU A 226 8.33 -16.27 -11.51
CA LEU A 226 8.78 -17.06 -12.67
C LEU A 226 8.56 -18.56 -12.49
N THR A 227 8.85 -19.11 -11.31
CA THR A 227 8.66 -20.53 -11.03
C THR A 227 7.19 -20.92 -10.97
N LEU A 228 6.32 -20.05 -10.44
CA LEU A 228 4.87 -20.18 -10.50
C LEU A 228 4.38 -20.28 -11.97
N ALA A 229 4.86 -19.36 -12.81
CA ALA A 229 4.49 -19.35 -14.22
C ALA A 229 4.97 -20.60 -14.98
N ILE A 230 6.18 -21.07 -14.70
CA ILE A 230 6.69 -22.33 -15.25
C ILE A 230 5.84 -23.51 -14.79
N MET A 231 5.38 -23.53 -13.54
CA MET A 231 4.47 -24.56 -13.04
C MET A 231 3.15 -24.53 -13.80
N VAL A 232 2.51 -23.37 -13.95
CA VAL A 232 1.29 -23.24 -14.75
C VAL A 232 1.51 -23.71 -16.18
N THR A 233 2.62 -23.32 -16.80
CA THR A 233 2.97 -23.69 -18.18
C THR A 233 3.10 -25.19 -18.36
N THR A 234 3.63 -25.93 -17.39
CA THR A 234 3.88 -27.36 -17.48
C THR A 234 2.71 -28.22 -17.05
N VAL A 235 1.88 -27.74 -16.11
CA VAL A 235 0.74 -28.52 -15.59
C VAL A 235 -0.52 -28.27 -16.41
N VAL A 236 -0.75 -27.04 -16.87
CA VAL A 236 -1.96 -26.70 -17.62
C VAL A 236 -1.85 -27.15 -19.08
N LYS A 237 -2.84 -27.93 -19.53
CA LYS A 237 -2.89 -28.51 -20.86
C LYS A 237 -3.78 -27.73 -21.83
N THR A 238 -3.57 -26.42 -21.90
CA THR A 238 -4.29 -25.51 -22.82
C THR A 238 -3.32 -24.86 -23.80
N GLY A 239 -3.85 -24.18 -24.82
CA GLY A 239 -3.04 -23.32 -25.68
C GLY A 239 -2.39 -22.15 -24.93
N GLU A 240 -1.48 -21.45 -25.60
CA GLU A 240 -0.69 -20.36 -24.99
C GLU A 240 -1.58 -19.28 -24.36
N ASN A 241 -2.64 -18.86 -25.08
CA ASN A 241 -3.58 -17.84 -24.54
C ASN A 241 -4.34 -18.33 -23.30
N GLY A 242 -4.70 -19.63 -23.25
CA GLY A 242 -5.35 -20.21 -22.08
C GLY A 242 -4.43 -20.25 -20.85
N LYS A 243 -3.16 -20.61 -21.05
CA LYS A 243 -2.13 -20.58 -20.00
C LYS A 243 -1.91 -19.15 -19.50
N LEU A 244 -1.85 -18.18 -20.43
CA LEU A 244 -1.71 -16.76 -20.09
C LEU A 244 -2.89 -16.28 -19.25
N GLY A 245 -4.12 -16.57 -19.64
CA GLY A 245 -5.31 -16.19 -18.89
C GLY A 245 -5.32 -16.76 -17.47
N ILE A 246 -4.97 -18.04 -17.32
CA ILE A 246 -4.88 -18.71 -16.01
C ILE A 246 -3.77 -18.07 -15.15
N LEU A 247 -2.60 -17.80 -15.74
CA LEU A 247 -1.48 -17.19 -15.02
C LEU A 247 -1.84 -15.79 -14.54
N ILE A 248 -2.43 -14.96 -15.40
CA ILE A 248 -2.89 -13.62 -15.03
C ILE A 248 -3.95 -13.71 -13.93
N GLY A 249 -4.93 -14.62 -14.05
CA GLY A 249 -5.96 -14.81 -13.04
C GLY A 249 -5.38 -15.19 -11.67
N ILE A 250 -4.45 -16.13 -11.62
CA ILE A 250 -3.76 -16.54 -10.38
C ILE A 250 -2.97 -15.36 -9.81
N THR A 251 -2.19 -14.66 -10.64
CA THR A 251 -1.37 -13.52 -10.19
C THR A 251 -2.24 -12.39 -9.66
N MET A 252 -3.34 -12.04 -10.35
CA MET A 252 -4.30 -11.03 -9.89
C MET A 252 -4.94 -11.43 -8.55
N ALA A 253 -5.37 -12.68 -8.43
CA ALA A 253 -5.92 -13.19 -7.18
C ALA A 253 -4.91 -13.11 -6.04
N CYS A 254 -3.65 -13.51 -6.27
CA CYS A 254 -2.58 -13.38 -5.29
C CYS A 254 -2.34 -11.93 -4.86
N CYS A 255 -2.27 -11.00 -5.82
CA CYS A 255 -2.08 -9.59 -5.55
C CYS A 255 -3.28 -8.96 -4.82
N PHE A 256 -4.50 -9.30 -5.23
CA PHE A 256 -5.72 -8.85 -4.56
C PHE A 256 -5.75 -9.27 -3.09
N LEU A 257 -5.46 -10.54 -2.82
CA LEU A 257 -5.45 -11.12 -1.47
C LEU A 257 -4.29 -10.58 -0.60
N SER A 258 -3.22 -10.07 -1.20
CA SER A 258 -2.08 -9.46 -0.47
C SER A 258 -2.28 -7.99 -0.09
N GLY A 259 -3.45 -7.41 -0.40
CA GLY A 259 -3.82 -6.04 -0.01
C GLY A 259 -3.60 -4.98 -1.09
N MET A 260 -3.36 -5.35 -2.35
CA MET A 260 -3.17 -4.40 -3.45
C MET A 260 -4.39 -3.49 -3.69
N MET A 261 -5.60 -3.97 -3.40
CA MET A 261 -6.84 -3.21 -3.52
C MET A 261 -7.34 -2.59 -2.20
N GLY A 262 -6.50 -2.63 -1.17
CA GLY A 262 -6.81 -2.06 0.14
C GLY A 262 -6.30 -2.92 1.29
N ILE A 263 -5.80 -2.27 2.33
CA ILE A 263 -5.21 -2.88 3.52
C ILE A 263 -6.24 -3.75 4.26
N THR A 264 -7.51 -3.35 4.23
CA THR A 264 -8.62 -4.04 4.88
C THR A 264 -8.75 -5.49 4.42
N MET A 265 -8.55 -5.76 3.11
CA MET A 265 -8.62 -7.12 2.57
C MET A 265 -7.54 -8.02 3.14
N LYS A 266 -6.29 -7.53 3.21
CA LYS A 266 -5.19 -8.27 3.83
C LYS A 266 -5.48 -8.63 5.28
N TYR A 267 -5.97 -7.68 6.07
CA TYR A 267 -6.34 -7.89 7.47
C TYR A 267 -7.44 -8.96 7.63
N ILE A 268 -8.46 -8.92 6.77
CA ILE A 268 -9.56 -9.91 6.79
C ILE A 268 -9.01 -11.33 6.52
N ILE A 269 -8.12 -11.47 5.55
CA ILE A 269 -7.54 -12.76 5.15
C ILE A 269 -6.62 -13.29 6.24
N GLU A 270 -5.73 -12.46 6.78
CA GLU A 270 -4.83 -12.84 7.87
C GLU A 270 -5.61 -13.31 9.10
N LYS A 271 -6.73 -12.66 9.41
CA LYS A 271 -7.58 -13.01 10.56
C LYS A 271 -8.40 -14.28 10.35
N HIS A 272 -8.98 -14.49 9.15
CA HIS A 272 -9.94 -15.58 8.91
C HIS A 272 -9.31 -16.79 8.21
N VAL A 273 -8.31 -16.61 7.36
CA VAL A 273 -7.68 -17.67 6.56
C VAL A 273 -6.15 -17.50 6.52
N PRO A 274 -5.45 -17.56 7.66
CA PRO A 274 -4.01 -17.30 7.75
C PRO A 274 -3.15 -18.25 6.91
N PHE A 275 -3.68 -19.42 6.56
CA PHE A 275 -3.00 -20.37 5.68
C PHE A 275 -2.88 -19.85 4.25
N LEU A 276 -3.89 -19.13 3.75
CA LEU A 276 -3.89 -18.59 2.40
C LEU A 276 -2.83 -17.49 2.24
N ASP A 277 -2.65 -16.70 3.27
CA ASP A 277 -1.63 -15.66 3.34
C ASP A 277 -0.21 -16.25 3.27
N LYS A 278 0.03 -17.33 4.01
CA LYS A 278 1.33 -18.01 4.03
C LYS A 278 1.72 -18.76 2.75
N ILE A 279 0.76 -19.07 1.88
CA ILE A 279 1.03 -19.74 0.58
C ILE A 279 1.09 -18.72 -0.56
N ASN A 280 0.53 -17.54 -0.35
CA ASN A 280 0.46 -16.50 -1.36
C ASN A 280 1.82 -15.84 -1.56
N PRO A 281 2.48 -15.99 -2.72
CA PRO A 281 3.79 -15.38 -2.96
C PRO A 281 3.73 -13.84 -2.95
N ALA A 282 2.60 -13.22 -3.32
CA ALA A 282 2.44 -11.78 -3.23
C ALA A 282 2.41 -11.32 -1.76
N ALA A 283 1.72 -12.05 -0.88
CA ALA A 283 1.69 -11.75 0.54
C ALA A 283 3.07 -11.91 1.18
N MET A 284 3.81 -12.98 0.87
CA MET A 284 5.18 -13.17 1.36
C MET A 284 6.12 -12.00 0.97
N ILE A 285 5.95 -11.43 -0.25
CA ILE A 285 6.74 -10.29 -0.69
C ILE A 285 6.33 -9.03 0.09
N THR A 286 5.03 -8.73 0.20
CA THR A 286 4.54 -7.55 0.92
C THR A 286 4.85 -7.62 2.40
N ASP A 287 4.72 -8.79 3.04
CA ASP A 287 5.05 -9.00 4.44
C ASP A 287 6.54 -8.81 4.73
N GLY A 288 7.39 -9.31 3.83
CA GLY A 288 8.82 -9.08 3.92
C GLY A 288 9.18 -7.59 3.82
N TYR A 289 8.49 -6.81 2.98
CA TYR A 289 8.67 -5.35 2.94
C TYR A 289 8.16 -4.66 4.20
N TYR A 290 7.00 -5.07 4.73
CA TYR A 290 6.51 -4.54 6.00
C TYR A 290 7.44 -4.91 7.17
N ALA A 291 7.92 -6.15 7.21
CA ALA A 291 8.89 -6.57 8.22
C ALA A 291 10.17 -5.73 8.16
N LEU A 292 10.68 -5.47 6.95
CA LEU A 292 11.86 -4.65 6.72
C LEU A 292 11.66 -3.20 7.16
N TYR A 293 10.49 -2.63 6.90
CA TYR A 293 10.15 -1.26 7.27
C TYR A 293 9.99 -1.08 8.79
N TYR A 294 9.22 -1.98 9.44
CA TYR A 294 8.88 -1.85 10.86
C TYR A 294 9.96 -2.34 11.80
N TYR A 295 10.66 -3.40 11.43
CA TYR A 295 11.61 -4.12 12.30
C TYR A 295 13.04 -4.10 11.77
N GLY A 296 13.25 -3.59 10.54
CA GLY A 296 14.54 -3.69 9.89
C GLY A 296 14.87 -5.13 9.46
N VAL A 297 16.18 -5.44 9.40
CA VAL A 297 16.65 -6.77 8.99
C VAL A 297 16.54 -7.74 10.17
N ASP A 298 15.34 -8.22 10.45
CA ASP A 298 15.04 -9.14 11.55
C ASP A 298 14.72 -10.56 11.04
N LYS A 299 14.52 -11.47 11.98
CA LYS A 299 14.15 -12.87 11.73
C LYS A 299 12.93 -13.03 10.82
N ARG A 300 11.94 -12.14 10.93
CA ARG A 300 10.72 -12.14 10.09
C ARG A 300 11.08 -11.96 8.62
N PHE A 301 11.88 -10.96 8.28
CA PHE A 301 12.37 -10.72 6.92
C PHE A 301 13.04 -11.96 6.32
N TRP A 302 13.94 -12.60 7.06
CA TRP A 302 14.63 -13.82 6.58
C TRP A 302 13.69 -15.01 6.45
N MET A 303 12.63 -15.09 7.26
CA MET A 303 11.60 -16.12 7.12
C MET A 303 10.83 -15.93 5.82
N ASP A 304 10.49 -14.71 5.41
CA ASP A 304 9.78 -14.44 4.17
C ASP A 304 10.66 -14.72 2.94
N VAL A 305 11.92 -14.32 2.97
CA VAL A 305 12.91 -14.68 1.94
C VAL A 305 13.05 -16.20 1.80
N ALA A 306 13.16 -16.91 2.93
CA ALA A 306 13.26 -18.37 2.94
C ALA A 306 11.97 -19.02 2.42
N SER A 307 10.79 -18.50 2.79
CA SER A 307 9.49 -18.97 2.33
C SER A 307 9.34 -18.83 0.82
N LEU A 308 9.76 -17.71 0.24
CA LEU A 308 9.81 -17.50 -1.22
C LEU A 308 10.77 -18.47 -1.91
N GLY A 309 11.91 -18.76 -1.29
CA GLY A 309 12.86 -19.76 -1.76
C GLY A 309 12.27 -21.18 -1.77
N ILE A 310 11.64 -21.59 -0.68
CA ILE A 310 10.95 -22.87 -0.55
C ILE A 310 9.81 -22.97 -1.57
N PHE A 311 8.99 -21.91 -1.68
CA PHE A 311 7.92 -21.84 -2.68
C PHE A 311 8.47 -22.06 -4.09
N SER A 312 9.56 -21.37 -4.46
CA SER A 312 10.21 -21.50 -5.77
C SER A 312 10.68 -22.93 -6.04
N ILE A 313 11.29 -23.58 -5.04
CA ILE A 313 11.76 -24.98 -5.15
C ILE A 313 10.57 -25.92 -5.35
N VAL A 314 9.50 -25.77 -4.56
CA VAL A 314 8.30 -26.59 -4.68
C VAL A 314 7.67 -26.44 -6.08
N MET A 315 7.53 -25.20 -6.57
CA MET A 315 6.99 -24.94 -7.90
C MET A 315 7.86 -25.55 -9.01
N LEU A 316 9.18 -25.52 -8.89
CA LEU A 316 10.10 -26.16 -9.83
C LEU A 316 9.99 -27.69 -9.79
N LEU A 317 9.84 -28.30 -8.62
CA LEU A 317 9.64 -29.75 -8.50
C LEU A 317 8.33 -30.20 -9.15
N VAL A 318 7.24 -29.49 -8.91
CA VAL A 318 5.94 -29.73 -9.57
C VAL A 318 6.06 -29.57 -11.08
N SER A 319 6.76 -28.51 -11.52
CA SER A 319 7.02 -28.25 -12.95
C SER A 319 7.80 -29.37 -13.61
N ALA A 320 8.84 -29.91 -12.96
CA ALA A 320 9.64 -31.00 -13.46
C ALA A 320 8.81 -32.30 -13.61
N GLN A 321 7.89 -32.56 -12.67
CA GLN A 321 6.95 -33.68 -12.77
C GLN A 321 5.94 -33.48 -13.92
N GLY A 322 5.38 -32.26 -14.03
CA GLY A 322 4.47 -31.90 -15.13
C GLY A 322 5.12 -32.09 -16.49
N LEU A 323 6.40 -31.64 -16.60
CA LEU A 323 7.16 -31.76 -17.85
C LEU A 323 7.50 -33.20 -18.24
N ARG A 324 7.73 -34.09 -17.27
CA ARG A 324 7.96 -35.53 -17.52
C ARG A 324 6.71 -36.20 -18.08
N ARG A 325 5.51 -35.79 -17.69
CA ARG A 325 4.23 -36.35 -18.15
C ARG A 325 3.80 -35.83 -19.53
N GLN A 326 4.37 -34.73 -20.00
CA GLN A 326 4.11 -34.22 -21.34
C GLN A 326 4.79 -35.11 -22.37
N LYS A 327 3.98 -35.79 -23.19
CA LYS A 327 4.42 -36.56 -24.35
C LYS A 327 4.09 -35.77 -25.63
N TYR A 328 4.85 -36.00 -26.67
CA TYR A 328 4.51 -35.54 -28.01
C TYR A 328 3.29 -36.34 -28.47
N ASP A 329 2.16 -35.69 -28.60
CA ASP A 329 1.00 -36.30 -29.26
C ASP A 329 1.24 -36.19 -30.77
N SER A 330 1.66 -37.29 -31.37
CA SER A 330 1.68 -37.38 -32.82
C SER A 330 0.25 -37.31 -33.32
N ILE A 331 0.00 -36.37 -34.22
CA ILE A 331 -1.25 -36.27 -34.97
C ILE A 331 -1.37 -37.46 -35.87
#